data_11f3922a92a6814968017873646b259d
#
_entry.id   11f3922a92a6814968017873646b259d
#
_cell.length_a   1.000
_cell.length_b   1.000
_cell.length_c   1.000
_cell.angle_alpha   90.00
_cell.angle_beta   90.00
_cell.angle_gamma   90.00
#
_symmetry.space_group_name_H-M   'P 1'
#
loop_
_entity.id
_entity.type
_entity.pdbx_description
1 polymer ?
#
loop_
_entity_poly.entity_id
_entity_poly.type
_entity_poly.pdbx_seq_one_letter_code
_entity_poly.pdbx_strand_id
1 'polypeptide(L)'
;CKRLSILNTQYYSFKHLRRADCGSGTMLGIGLVIAICSMLVVCATLGSILVQKHRAYALANASAISGAAMRNMQDDACQVAERTAKANNGKIESCVEKDDDVLISLSVPLRLPMVNKINVMARAGLIDCD
;
A
#
# COMPACT_ATOMS: atom_id res chain seq x y z
N CYS A 1 -5.37 -16.80 36.90
CA CYS A 1 -4.22 -17.74 36.95
C CYS A 1 -3.50 -18.03 35.65
N LYS A 2 -4.08 -17.75 34.47
CA LYS A 2 -3.42 -17.96 33.16
C LYS A 2 -2.41 -16.87 32.76
N ARG A 3 -2.52 -15.67 33.32
CA ARG A 3 -1.58 -14.57 33.01
C ARG A 3 -0.19 -14.70 33.62
N LEU A 4 -0.06 -15.42 34.73
CA LEU A 4 1.21 -15.61 35.40
C LEU A 4 2.11 -16.65 34.73
N SER A 5 1.53 -17.57 33.96
CA SER A 5 2.30 -18.62 33.26
C SER A 5 3.08 -18.08 32.04
N ILE A 6 2.55 -17.05 31.34
CA ILE A 6 3.21 -16.46 30.17
C ILE A 6 4.43 -15.63 30.59
N LEU A 7 4.32 -14.89 31.69
CA LEU A 7 5.45 -14.11 32.24
C LEU A 7 6.59 -15.02 32.76
N ASN A 8 6.25 -16.18 33.26
CA ASN A 8 7.25 -17.12 33.76
C ASN A 8 8.05 -17.80 32.65
N THR A 9 7.42 -18.04 31.49
CA THR A 9 8.10 -18.61 30.30
C THR A 9 9.09 -17.61 29.70
N GLN A 10 8.78 -16.33 29.69
CA GLN A 10 9.69 -15.28 29.24
C GLN A 10 10.89 -15.13 30.18
N TYR A 11 10.65 -15.25 31.49
CA TYR A 11 11.72 -15.16 32.51
C TYR A 11 12.71 -16.33 32.44
N TYR A 12 12.24 -17.54 32.17
CA TYR A 12 13.10 -18.71 31.99
C TYR A 12 13.95 -18.62 30.70
N SER A 13 13.41 -18.07 29.63
CA SER A 13 14.16 -17.86 28.38
C SER A 13 15.31 -16.86 28.57
N PHE A 14 15.09 -15.80 29.34
CA PHE A 14 16.14 -14.82 29.68
C PHE A 14 17.23 -15.39 30.61
N LYS A 15 16.89 -16.33 31.49
CA LYS A 15 17.85 -16.93 32.40
C LYS A 15 18.80 -17.91 31.70
N HIS A 16 18.36 -18.56 30.65
CA HIS A 16 19.20 -19.41 29.80
C HIS A 16 20.20 -18.59 28.96
N LEU A 17 19.83 -17.39 28.54
CA LEU A 17 20.72 -16.47 27.82
C LEU A 17 21.85 -15.91 28.69
N ARG A 18 21.65 -15.84 30.02
CA ARG A 18 22.67 -15.35 30.99
C ARG A 18 23.76 -16.37 31.31
N ARG A 19 23.59 -17.63 30.94
CA ARG A 19 24.55 -18.70 31.24
C ARG A 19 25.51 -19.04 30.10
N ALA A 20 25.39 -18.33 28.97
CA ALA A 20 26.35 -18.43 27.88
C ALA A 20 27.51 -17.44 28.09
N ASP A 21 28.17 -17.56 29.22
CA ASP A 21 29.33 -16.74 29.57
C ASP A 21 30.60 -17.32 29.00
N CYS A 22 31.47 -16.41 28.61
CA CYS A 22 32.83 -16.53 28.09
C CYS A 22 32.90 -16.71 26.56
N GLY A 23 32.92 -15.62 25.84
CA GLY A 23 33.25 -15.53 24.43
C GLY A 23 32.05 -15.37 23.47
N SER A 24 30.82 -15.53 23.96
CA SER A 24 29.60 -15.41 23.09
C SER A 24 28.95 -14.02 23.08
N GLY A 25 29.45 -13.06 23.87
CA GLY A 25 28.88 -11.72 23.94
C GLY A 25 28.93 -10.99 22.58
N THR A 26 29.99 -11.20 21.84
CA THR A 26 30.15 -10.66 20.48
C THR A 26 29.21 -11.33 19.47
N MET A 27 29.03 -12.65 19.57
CA MET A 27 28.12 -13.42 18.74
C MET A 27 26.65 -13.02 18.99
N LEU A 28 26.25 -12.84 20.24
CA LEU A 28 24.92 -12.35 20.63
C LEU A 28 24.70 -10.91 20.15
N GLY A 29 25.72 -10.04 20.25
CA GLY A 29 25.66 -8.66 19.76
C GLY A 29 25.46 -8.60 18.26
N ILE A 30 26.21 -9.38 17.50
CA ILE A 30 26.10 -9.46 16.04
C ILE A 30 24.71 -10.00 15.65
N GLY A 31 24.23 -11.05 16.29
CA GLY A 31 22.90 -11.61 16.06
C GLY A 31 21.78 -10.60 16.30
N LEU A 32 21.88 -9.81 17.37
CA LEU A 32 20.90 -8.76 17.69
C LEU A 32 20.89 -7.65 16.62
N VAL A 33 22.07 -7.20 16.19
CA VAL A 33 22.20 -6.17 15.14
C VAL A 33 21.57 -6.66 13.84
N ILE A 34 21.87 -7.88 13.41
CA ILE A 34 21.28 -8.46 12.20
C ILE A 34 19.75 -8.55 12.31
N ALA A 35 19.22 -8.96 13.47
CA ALA A 35 17.78 -9.04 13.70
C ALA A 35 17.10 -7.67 13.60
N ILE A 36 17.68 -6.63 14.19
CA ILE A 36 17.16 -5.27 14.11
C ILE A 36 17.21 -4.75 12.67
N CYS A 37 18.35 -4.93 11.99
CA CYS A 37 18.49 -4.48 10.59
C CYS A 37 17.48 -5.18 9.66
N SER A 38 17.28 -6.49 9.84
CA SER A 38 16.30 -7.23 9.03
C SER A 38 14.88 -6.73 9.28
N MET A 39 14.51 -6.44 10.52
CA MET A 39 13.21 -5.88 10.87
C MET A 39 12.98 -4.49 10.25
N LEU A 40 14.01 -3.64 10.26
CA LEU A 40 13.92 -2.31 9.63
C LEU A 40 13.72 -2.40 8.12
N VAL A 41 14.41 -3.32 7.43
CA VAL A 41 14.23 -3.54 6.00
C VAL A 41 12.80 -4.01 5.68
N VAL A 42 12.25 -4.93 6.47
CA VAL A 42 10.86 -5.38 6.32
C VAL A 42 9.87 -4.24 6.52
N CYS A 43 10.03 -3.45 7.58
CA CYS A 43 9.17 -2.29 7.83
C CYS A 43 9.26 -1.24 6.70
N ALA A 44 10.45 -0.96 6.19
CA ALA A 44 10.64 -0.01 5.10
C ALA A 44 9.98 -0.49 3.79
N THR A 45 10.10 -1.78 3.48
CA THR A 45 9.45 -2.35 2.27
C THR A 45 7.93 -2.33 2.38
N LEU A 46 7.36 -2.71 3.52
CA LEU A 46 5.91 -2.66 3.75
C LEU A 46 5.39 -1.22 3.69
N GLY A 47 6.10 -0.26 4.29
CA GLY A 47 5.76 1.16 4.23
C GLY A 47 5.74 1.70 2.80
N SER A 48 6.71 1.34 1.98
CA SER A 48 6.76 1.77 0.58
C SER A 48 5.60 1.22 -0.25
N ILE A 49 5.18 -0.01 -0.02
CA ILE A 49 4.03 -0.64 -0.69
C ILE A 49 2.74 0.10 -0.33
N LEU A 50 2.53 0.41 0.94
CA LEU A 50 1.35 1.15 1.41
C LEU A 50 1.25 2.53 0.78
N VAL A 51 2.35 3.28 0.76
CA VAL A 51 2.38 4.62 0.14
C VAL A 51 2.04 4.57 -1.35
N GLN A 52 2.59 3.60 -2.08
CA GLN A 52 2.30 3.44 -3.51
C GLN A 52 0.86 3.03 -3.76
N LYS A 53 0.30 2.16 -2.91
CA LYS A 53 -1.10 1.78 -2.98
C LYS A 53 -2.02 2.98 -2.75
N HIS A 54 -1.75 3.81 -1.74
CA HIS A 54 -2.51 5.03 -1.49
C HIS A 54 -2.43 6.01 -2.66
N ARG A 55 -1.26 6.18 -3.28
CA ARG A 55 -1.11 7.02 -4.48
C ARG A 55 -1.93 6.49 -5.65
N ALA A 56 -1.94 5.18 -5.88
CA ALA A 56 -2.73 4.57 -6.94
C ALA A 56 -4.24 4.78 -6.74
N TYR A 57 -4.75 4.63 -5.52
CA TYR A 57 -6.15 4.94 -5.20
C TYR A 57 -6.48 6.42 -5.36
N ALA A 58 -5.61 7.31 -4.88
CA ALA A 58 -5.81 8.76 -5.04
C ALA A 58 -5.87 9.15 -6.53
N LEU A 59 -5.00 8.58 -7.34
CA LEU A 59 -5.00 8.81 -8.78
C LEU A 59 -6.28 8.28 -9.46
N ALA A 60 -6.70 7.06 -9.10
CA ALA A 60 -7.93 6.48 -9.64
C ALA A 60 -9.15 7.33 -9.28
N ASN A 61 -9.25 7.79 -8.05
CA ASN A 61 -10.32 8.69 -7.62
C ASN A 61 -10.27 10.03 -8.34
N ALA A 62 -9.09 10.65 -8.46
CA ALA A 62 -8.93 11.91 -9.18
C ALA A 62 -9.33 11.77 -10.66
N SER A 63 -8.93 10.68 -11.32
CA SER A 63 -9.31 10.40 -12.71
C SER A 63 -10.81 10.18 -12.87
N ALA A 64 -11.44 9.46 -11.95
CA ALA A 64 -12.88 9.23 -11.97
C ALA A 64 -13.66 10.52 -11.74
N ILE A 65 -13.27 11.33 -10.76
CA ILE A 65 -13.91 12.62 -10.46
C ILE A 65 -13.75 13.59 -11.64
N SER A 66 -12.56 13.68 -12.24
CA SER A 66 -12.33 14.55 -13.39
C SER A 66 -13.16 14.13 -14.61
N GLY A 67 -13.31 12.83 -14.84
CA GLY A 67 -14.19 12.30 -15.89
C GLY A 67 -15.66 12.64 -15.62
N ALA A 68 -16.14 12.37 -14.40
CA ALA A 68 -17.53 12.66 -14.02
C ALA A 68 -17.87 14.16 -14.10
N ALA A 69 -16.95 15.04 -13.69
CA ALA A 69 -17.14 16.49 -13.74
C ALA A 69 -17.28 17.05 -15.18
N MET A 70 -16.55 16.45 -16.14
CA MET A 70 -16.58 16.90 -17.54
C MET A 70 -17.76 16.37 -18.34
N ARG A 71 -18.46 15.36 -17.85
CA ARG A 71 -19.65 14.81 -18.49
C ARG A 71 -20.74 15.86 -18.76
N ASN A 72 -20.89 16.82 -17.85
CA ASN A 72 -21.83 17.93 -18.01
C ASN A 72 -21.43 18.93 -19.10
N MET A 73 -20.18 18.88 -19.60
CA MET A 73 -19.65 19.80 -20.61
C MET A 73 -19.60 19.19 -22.03
N GLN A 74 -20.30 18.07 -22.27
CA GLN A 74 -20.28 17.34 -23.55
C GLN A 74 -18.90 16.78 -23.96
N ASP A 75 -17.93 16.78 -23.10
CA ASP A 75 -16.65 16.10 -23.32
C ASP A 75 -16.75 14.61 -22.95
N ASP A 76 -15.99 13.79 -23.64
CA ASP A 76 -15.90 12.36 -23.38
C ASP A 76 -15.21 12.13 -22.02
N ALA A 77 -15.99 11.71 -21.00
CA ALA A 77 -15.52 11.51 -19.63
C ALA A 77 -14.33 10.54 -19.58
N CYS A 78 -14.33 9.51 -20.40
CA CYS A 78 -13.24 8.55 -20.48
C CYS A 78 -11.96 9.16 -21.06
N GLN A 79 -12.06 10.08 -22.00
CA GLN A 79 -10.89 10.75 -22.57
C GLN A 79 -10.23 11.71 -21.57
N VAL A 80 -11.02 12.43 -20.78
CA VAL A 80 -10.50 13.32 -19.73
C VAL A 80 -9.86 12.50 -18.61
N ALA A 81 -10.49 11.42 -18.20
CA ALA A 81 -9.93 10.49 -17.21
C ALA A 81 -8.59 9.91 -17.68
N GLU A 82 -8.49 9.54 -18.97
CA GLU A 82 -7.25 9.00 -19.55
C GLU A 82 -6.13 10.04 -19.57
N ARG A 83 -6.42 11.29 -19.92
CA ARG A 83 -5.43 12.39 -19.84
C ARG A 83 -4.93 12.59 -18.42
N THR A 84 -5.82 12.59 -17.43
CA THR A 84 -5.48 12.74 -16.02
C THR A 84 -4.62 11.58 -15.53
N ALA A 85 -4.97 10.35 -15.90
CA ALA A 85 -4.20 9.16 -15.54
C ALA A 85 -2.80 9.20 -16.17
N LYS A 86 -2.68 9.50 -17.46
CA LYS A 86 -1.40 9.60 -18.17
C LYS A 86 -0.50 10.68 -17.60
N ALA A 87 -1.03 11.83 -17.23
CA ALA A 87 -0.26 12.91 -16.61
C ALA A 87 0.40 12.49 -15.29
N ASN A 88 -0.14 11.47 -14.63
CA ASN A 88 0.34 10.93 -13.37
C ASN A 88 0.96 9.52 -13.47
N ASN A 89 1.42 9.13 -14.65
CA ASN A 89 2.02 7.82 -14.93
C ASN A 89 1.10 6.62 -14.66
N GLY A 90 -0.21 6.81 -14.71
CA GLY A 90 -1.19 5.74 -14.66
C GLY A 90 -1.67 5.36 -16.06
N LYS A 91 -2.15 4.13 -16.22
CA LYS A 91 -2.77 3.64 -17.45
C LYS A 91 -4.17 3.15 -17.14
N ILE A 92 -5.16 3.67 -17.86
CA ILE A 92 -6.53 3.16 -17.78
C ILE A 92 -6.60 1.84 -18.56
N GLU A 93 -7.03 0.78 -17.88
CA GLU A 93 -7.26 -0.53 -18.47
C GLU A 93 -8.70 -0.66 -18.99
N SER A 94 -9.66 -0.07 -18.26
CA SER A 94 -11.05 0.01 -18.68
C SER A 94 -11.72 1.24 -18.13
N CYS A 95 -12.59 1.84 -18.93
CA CYS A 95 -13.46 2.94 -18.56
C CYS A 95 -14.86 2.57 -19.03
N VAL A 96 -15.82 2.62 -18.12
CA VAL A 96 -17.22 2.31 -18.39
C VAL A 96 -18.07 3.45 -17.83
N GLU A 97 -18.85 4.05 -18.72
CA GLU A 97 -19.87 5.02 -18.34
C GLU A 97 -21.19 4.28 -18.18
N LYS A 98 -21.82 4.37 -17.03
CA LYS A 98 -23.09 3.75 -16.76
C LYS A 98 -24.00 4.74 -16.02
N ASP A 99 -25.12 5.08 -16.64
CA ASP A 99 -26.10 6.04 -16.12
C ASP A 99 -25.43 7.38 -15.74
N ASP A 100 -25.30 7.66 -14.43
CA ASP A 100 -24.63 8.86 -13.91
C ASP A 100 -23.25 8.57 -13.31
N ASP A 101 -22.75 7.34 -13.45
CA ASP A 101 -21.48 6.91 -12.87
C ASP A 101 -20.42 6.62 -13.93
N VAL A 102 -19.19 6.97 -13.62
CA VAL A 102 -18.00 6.60 -14.38
C VAL A 102 -17.18 5.60 -13.56
N LEU A 103 -17.04 4.39 -14.08
CA LEU A 103 -16.19 3.36 -13.51
C LEU A 103 -14.86 3.31 -14.26
N ILE A 104 -13.78 3.41 -13.51
CA ILE A 104 -12.42 3.38 -14.06
C ILE A 104 -11.62 2.26 -13.39
N SER A 105 -11.00 1.43 -14.20
CA SER A 105 -9.94 0.52 -13.76
C SER A 105 -8.60 1.06 -14.23
N LEU A 106 -7.74 1.36 -13.28
CA LEU A 106 -6.43 1.98 -13.50
C LEU A 106 -5.31 1.02 -13.10
N SER A 107 -4.30 0.95 -13.93
CA SER A 107 -3.06 0.23 -13.64
C SER A 107 -1.93 1.25 -13.44
N VAL A 108 -1.22 1.13 -12.32
CA VAL A 108 -0.07 1.95 -12.00
C VAL A 108 1.16 1.07 -11.92
N PRO A 109 2.23 1.40 -12.68
CA PRO A 109 3.48 0.64 -12.61
C PRO A 109 4.16 0.86 -11.25
N LEU A 110 4.63 -0.23 -10.66
CA LEU A 110 5.39 -0.22 -9.42
C LEU A 110 6.86 -0.53 -9.69
N ARG A 111 7.73 0.19 -9.01
CA ARG A 111 9.17 -0.08 -9.04
C ARG A 111 9.57 -1.00 -7.86
N LEU A 112 8.89 -2.14 -7.73
CA LEU A 112 9.21 -3.13 -6.71
C LEU A 112 9.73 -4.42 -7.37
N PRO A 113 10.69 -5.10 -6.75
CA PRO A 113 11.34 -6.28 -7.38
C PRO A 113 10.40 -7.47 -7.57
N MET A 114 9.27 -7.53 -6.88
CA MET A 114 8.32 -8.66 -6.95
C MET A 114 6.95 -8.28 -7.53
N VAL A 115 6.61 -7.00 -7.62
CA VAL A 115 5.29 -6.53 -8.10
C VAL A 115 5.49 -5.42 -9.11
N ASN A 116 5.13 -5.69 -10.36
CA ASN A 116 5.36 -4.75 -11.46
C ASN A 116 4.26 -3.72 -11.66
N LYS A 117 3.02 -4.03 -11.23
CA LYS A 117 1.85 -3.15 -11.38
C LYS A 117 0.81 -3.40 -10.29
N ILE A 118 0.08 -2.36 -9.93
CA ILE A 118 -1.14 -2.45 -9.11
C ILE A 118 -2.32 -2.02 -9.95
N ASN A 119 -3.39 -2.80 -9.91
CA ASN A 119 -4.67 -2.45 -10.49
C ASN A 119 -5.58 -1.93 -9.39
N VAL A 120 -6.19 -0.77 -9.61
CA VAL A 120 -7.15 -0.16 -8.72
C VAL A 120 -8.39 0.25 -9.50
N MET A 121 -9.55 0.15 -8.84
CA MET A 121 -10.83 0.57 -9.41
C MET A 121 -11.33 1.77 -8.63
N ALA A 122 -11.89 2.73 -9.35
CA ALA A 122 -12.59 3.87 -8.78
C ALA A 122 -13.92 4.08 -9.49
N ARG A 123 -14.90 4.54 -8.73
CA ARG A 123 -16.23 4.92 -9.23
C ARG A 123 -16.51 6.35 -8.77
N ALA A 124 -16.92 7.19 -9.69
CA ALA A 124 -17.40 8.53 -9.40
C ALA A 124 -18.70 8.77 -10.14
N GLY A 125 -19.66 9.36 -9.45
CA GLY A 125 -20.96 9.75 -10.01
C GLY A 125 -21.35 11.10 -9.45
N LEU A 126 -22.28 11.76 -10.16
CA LEU A 126 -22.93 12.96 -9.68
C LEU A 126 -24.08 12.55 -8.78
N ILE A 127 -24.08 13.04 -7.54
CA ILE A 127 -25.21 12.90 -6.62
C ILE A 127 -26.00 14.20 -6.73
N ASP A 128 -27.23 14.10 -7.19
CA ASP A 128 -28.16 15.22 -7.07
C ASP A 128 -28.44 15.41 -5.56
N CYS A 129 -28.02 16.55 -5.04
CA CYS A 129 -28.35 16.96 -3.69
C CYS A 129 -29.73 17.63 -3.75
N ASP A 130 -30.79 16.85 -3.49
CA ASP A 130 -32.13 17.39 -3.20
C ASP A 130 -32.18 17.98 -1.78
#